data_071b2794b5e9123d545cc66e518e8f4b
#
_entry.id   071b2794b5e9123d545cc66e518e8f4b
#
_cell.length_a   1.000
_cell.length_b   1.000
_cell.length_c   1.000
_cell.angle_alpha   90.00
_cell.angle_beta   90.00
_cell.angle_gamma   90.00
#
_symmetry.space_group_name_H-M   'P 1'
#
loop_
_entity.id
_entity.type
_entity.pdbx_description
1 polymer ?
#
loop_
_entity_poly.entity_id
_entity_poly.type
_entity_poly.pdbx_seq_one_letter_code
_entity_poly.pdbx_strand_id
1 'polypeptide(L)'
;MSELNQGCCAGHADGAGEAAEHGCCSHEAAGAAGAGAAKPAFVADGVNVAVVGATGQVGRVMCAMLDQRDFPVKSLRLFSSVRSAGSVVTWRGQDITVEDVAKADLSGIDVAIFSAGATASREYAPKFAAAGAVVVDNSSAWRMDPTKKLVIPEINADVLTAEDKIIANPNCSTIQMLVALAPLRKFGIKRIVVSTYQSITGTGVKAVKQLENCLIY
;
A
#
# COMPACT_ATOMS: atom_id res chain seq x y z
N MET A 1 -8.56 50.80 12.51
CA MET A 1 -7.79 51.14 11.32
C MET A 1 -7.64 49.86 10.57
N SER A 2 -8.40 49.74 9.68
CA SER A 2 -8.56 49.71 8.21
C SER A 2 -8.36 48.28 7.76
N GLU A 3 -9.42 47.60 7.36
CA GLU A 3 -10.09 47.59 6.06
C GLU A 3 -9.29 46.88 4.96
N LEU A 4 -10.04 46.06 4.29
CA LEU A 4 -9.97 45.59 2.89
C LEU A 4 -9.63 44.12 2.77
N ASN A 5 -10.37 43.27 2.08
CA ASN A 5 -11.14 43.55 0.88
C ASN A 5 -12.20 42.46 0.64
N GLN A 6 -13.42 42.88 0.41
CA GLN A 6 -14.47 42.11 -0.25
C GLN A 6 -14.29 42.28 -1.77
N GLY A 7 -14.52 41.22 -2.47
CA GLY A 7 -14.64 41.24 -3.93
C GLY A 7 -14.93 39.85 -4.42
N CYS A 8 -16.09 39.60 -4.66
CA CYS A 8 -16.93 39.58 -5.86
C CYS A 8 -16.94 38.26 -6.58
N CYS A 9 -18.07 37.56 -6.51
CA CYS A 9 -18.69 37.00 -7.70
C CYS A 9 -20.19 36.84 -7.44
N ALA A 10 -20.96 37.81 -7.93
CA ALA A 10 -22.40 37.71 -8.10
C ALA A 10 -22.71 37.54 -9.60
N GLY A 11 -23.70 36.68 -9.89
CA GLY A 11 -24.50 36.66 -11.10
C GLY A 11 -24.03 35.69 -12.17
N HIS A 12 -24.76 34.77 -12.72
CA HIS A 12 -26.15 34.78 -13.17
C HIS A 12 -26.58 33.34 -13.46
N ALA A 13 -27.82 33.04 -13.23
CA ALA A 13 -28.52 31.80 -13.62
C ALA A 13 -28.68 31.73 -15.15
N ASP A 14 -28.69 30.52 -15.67
CA ASP A 14 -29.70 29.83 -16.50
C ASP A 14 -29.06 28.82 -17.45
N GLY A 15 -29.61 27.62 -17.51
CA GLY A 15 -29.46 26.72 -18.65
C GLY A 15 -28.94 25.32 -18.38
N ALA A 16 -29.89 24.41 -18.13
CA ALA A 16 -29.98 23.02 -18.55
C ALA A 16 -28.70 22.22 -18.93
N GLY A 17 -28.50 21.11 -18.22
CA GLY A 17 -28.15 19.82 -18.83
C GLY A 17 -26.66 19.56 -18.98
N GLU A 18 -26.22 18.60 -18.24
CA GLU A 18 -25.36 17.47 -18.55
C GLU A 18 -24.47 17.10 -17.39
N ALA A 19 -24.57 15.84 -17.00
CA ALA A 19 -23.77 15.24 -15.95
C ALA A 19 -22.29 15.27 -16.35
N ALA A 20 -21.51 16.11 -15.67
CA ALA A 20 -20.07 16.08 -15.77
C ALA A 20 -19.53 14.92 -14.92
N GLU A 21 -19.15 13.85 -15.55
CA GLU A 21 -18.31 12.81 -14.98
C GLU A 21 -17.02 13.48 -14.45
N HIS A 22 -16.83 13.41 -13.15
CA HIS A 22 -15.57 13.82 -12.52
C HIS A 22 -14.47 12.87 -13.00
N GLY A 23 -13.76 13.26 -14.03
CA GLY A 23 -12.54 12.64 -14.50
C GLY A 23 -11.51 12.65 -13.38
N CYS A 24 -11.29 11.49 -12.80
CA CYS A 24 -10.14 11.22 -11.94
C CYS A 24 -8.88 11.47 -12.78
N CYS A 25 -8.00 12.37 -12.32
CA CYS A 25 -6.75 12.68 -12.98
C CYS A 25 -5.97 11.40 -13.29
N SER A 26 -5.98 10.98 -14.54
CA SER A 26 -5.08 9.98 -15.07
C SER A 26 -3.68 10.61 -15.16
N HIS A 27 -2.89 10.49 -14.11
CA HIS A 27 -1.46 10.69 -14.24
C HIS A 27 -0.89 9.48 -14.98
N GLU A 28 -0.63 9.66 -16.27
CA GLU A 28 0.28 8.79 -17.00
C GLU A 28 1.64 8.84 -16.30
N ALA A 29 1.93 7.79 -15.53
CA ALA A 29 3.28 7.56 -15.02
C ALA A 29 4.17 7.26 -16.22
N ALA A 30 5.05 8.20 -16.56
CA ALA A 30 6.10 7.99 -17.55
C ALA A 30 6.86 6.71 -17.18
N GLY A 31 6.69 5.66 -17.98
CA GLY A 31 7.36 4.39 -17.85
C GLY A 31 8.86 4.57 -18.05
N ALA A 32 9.64 4.50 -16.98
CA ALA A 32 11.04 4.17 -17.10
C ALA A 32 11.12 2.71 -17.56
N ALA A 33 11.30 2.51 -18.86
CA ALA A 33 11.62 1.22 -19.44
C ALA A 33 12.99 0.78 -18.89
N GLY A 34 13.00 0.08 -17.76
CA GLY A 34 14.15 -0.65 -17.25
C GLY A 34 14.42 -1.83 -18.18
N ALA A 35 15.65 -1.92 -18.71
CA ALA A 35 16.14 -3.02 -19.51
C ALA A 35 15.76 -4.35 -18.89
N GLY A 36 15.18 -5.25 -19.71
CA GLY A 36 14.65 -6.53 -19.31
C GLY A 36 15.67 -7.42 -18.63
N ALA A 37 15.71 -7.37 -17.31
CA ALA A 37 16.33 -8.42 -16.52
C ALA A 37 15.49 -9.70 -16.66
N ALA A 38 16.11 -10.81 -17.00
CA ALA A 38 15.43 -12.10 -17.09
C ALA A 38 14.70 -12.39 -15.76
N LYS A 39 13.41 -12.71 -15.85
CA LYS A 39 12.61 -13.08 -14.68
C LYS A 39 13.27 -14.27 -13.96
N PRO A 40 13.45 -14.23 -12.62
CA PRO A 40 13.98 -15.37 -11.88
C PRO A 40 13.16 -16.63 -12.16
N ALA A 41 13.79 -17.79 -12.21
CA ALA A 41 13.14 -19.06 -12.59
C ALA A 41 11.90 -19.39 -11.74
N PHE A 42 11.90 -19.04 -10.44
CA PHE A 42 10.73 -19.28 -9.57
C PHE A 42 9.51 -18.40 -9.90
N VAL A 43 9.68 -17.35 -10.69
CA VAL A 43 8.60 -16.44 -11.13
C VAL A 43 7.98 -16.91 -12.45
N ALA A 44 8.62 -17.87 -13.16
CA ALA A 44 8.12 -18.36 -14.44
C ALA A 44 6.73 -19.00 -14.32
N ASP A 45 6.47 -19.73 -13.22
CA ASP A 45 5.18 -20.40 -12.94
C ASP A 45 4.21 -19.55 -12.12
N GLY A 46 4.60 -18.32 -11.78
CA GLY A 46 3.85 -17.42 -10.92
C GLY A 46 4.06 -17.67 -9.43
N VAL A 47 3.56 -16.76 -8.60
CA VAL A 47 3.75 -16.70 -7.15
C VAL A 47 2.41 -16.84 -6.43
N ASN A 48 2.34 -17.63 -5.37
CA ASN A 48 1.17 -17.71 -4.50
C ASN A 48 1.21 -16.53 -3.52
N VAL A 49 0.31 -15.58 -3.72
CA VAL A 49 0.30 -14.32 -2.97
C VAL A 49 -0.82 -14.31 -1.95
N ALA A 50 -0.52 -13.85 -0.74
CA ALA A 50 -1.50 -13.51 0.27
C ALA A 50 -1.53 -11.99 0.51
N VAL A 51 -2.73 -11.41 0.66
CA VAL A 51 -2.91 -10.03 1.13
C VAL A 51 -3.65 -10.06 2.46
N VAL A 52 -2.97 -9.65 3.53
CA VAL A 52 -3.52 -9.60 4.89
C VAL A 52 -3.99 -8.19 5.21
N GLY A 53 -5.26 -8.04 5.52
CA GLY A 53 -5.96 -6.76 5.60
C GLY A 53 -6.58 -6.33 4.26
N ALA A 54 -6.93 -7.30 3.41
CA ALA A 54 -7.40 -7.11 2.03
C ALA A 54 -8.66 -6.23 1.92
N THR A 55 -9.53 -6.22 2.93
CA THR A 55 -10.76 -5.42 2.95
C THR A 55 -10.53 -3.95 3.34
N GLY A 56 -9.33 -3.62 3.84
CA GLY A 56 -8.93 -2.25 4.17
C GLY A 56 -8.65 -1.40 2.92
N GLN A 57 -8.58 -0.07 3.10
CA GLN A 57 -8.30 0.85 1.99
C GLN A 57 -6.99 0.51 1.28
N VAL A 58 -5.91 0.32 2.04
CA VAL A 58 -4.58 -0.01 1.48
C VAL A 58 -4.55 -1.42 0.90
N GLY A 59 -5.20 -2.40 1.55
CA GLY A 59 -5.27 -3.77 1.05
C GLY A 59 -5.92 -3.86 -0.33
N ARG A 60 -6.99 -3.11 -0.57
CA ARG A 60 -7.64 -3.00 -1.89
C ARG A 60 -6.70 -2.41 -2.94
N VAL A 61 -5.97 -1.38 -2.57
CA VAL A 61 -4.97 -0.77 -3.47
C VAL A 61 -3.84 -1.77 -3.78
N MET A 62 -3.38 -2.56 -2.81
CA MET A 62 -2.39 -3.61 -3.04
C MET A 62 -2.88 -4.64 -4.06
N CYS A 63 -4.14 -5.10 -3.94
CA CYS A 63 -4.73 -6.00 -4.93
C CYS A 63 -4.80 -5.36 -6.33
N ALA A 64 -5.21 -4.10 -6.41
CA ALA A 64 -5.25 -3.36 -7.66
C ALA A 64 -3.85 -3.17 -8.27
N MET A 65 -2.83 -2.89 -7.45
CA MET A 65 -1.45 -2.74 -7.90
C MET A 65 -0.82 -4.05 -8.40
N LEU A 66 -1.15 -5.19 -7.79
CA LEU A 66 -0.73 -6.50 -8.30
C LEU A 66 -1.28 -6.74 -9.72
N ASP A 67 -2.49 -6.30 -9.98
CA ASP A 67 -3.11 -6.39 -11.30
C ASP A 67 -2.50 -5.38 -12.28
N GLN A 68 -2.48 -4.10 -11.92
CA GLN A 68 -1.96 -3.01 -12.76
C GLN A 68 -0.49 -3.20 -13.16
N ARG A 69 0.31 -3.82 -12.27
CA ARG A 69 1.72 -4.12 -12.52
C ARG A 69 1.95 -5.45 -13.22
N ASP A 70 0.89 -6.15 -13.61
CA ASP A 70 0.97 -7.50 -14.18
C ASP A 70 1.89 -8.42 -13.36
N PHE A 71 1.78 -8.33 -12.02
CA PHE A 71 2.56 -9.19 -11.15
C PHE A 71 2.18 -10.65 -11.41
N PRO A 72 3.13 -11.57 -11.54
CA PRO A 72 2.88 -12.97 -11.92
C PRO A 72 2.26 -13.75 -10.75
N VAL A 73 1.01 -13.45 -10.44
CA VAL A 73 0.25 -14.15 -9.40
C VAL A 73 -0.29 -15.45 -9.94
N LYS A 74 0.14 -16.57 -9.35
CA LYS A 74 -0.40 -17.90 -9.62
C LYS A 74 -1.72 -18.13 -8.88
N SER A 75 -1.75 -17.76 -7.61
CA SER A 75 -2.96 -17.77 -6.79
C SER A 75 -2.97 -16.55 -5.86
N LEU A 76 -4.15 -16.00 -5.62
CA LEU A 76 -4.34 -14.89 -4.68
C LEU A 76 -5.25 -15.35 -3.55
N ARG A 77 -4.78 -15.25 -2.32
CA ARG A 77 -5.56 -15.48 -1.10
C ARG A 77 -5.71 -14.18 -0.32
N LEU A 78 -6.90 -13.91 0.14
CA LEU A 78 -7.24 -12.66 0.83
C LEU A 78 -7.59 -12.95 2.29
N PHE A 79 -6.92 -12.26 3.21
CA PHE A 79 -7.11 -12.46 4.63
C PHE A 79 -7.56 -11.18 5.32
N SER A 80 -8.44 -11.33 6.30
CA SER A 80 -8.87 -10.24 7.17
C SER A 80 -9.23 -10.78 8.56
N SER A 81 -9.71 -9.90 9.44
CA SER A 81 -10.26 -10.33 10.73
C SER A 81 -11.61 -11.04 10.55
N VAL A 82 -12.04 -11.77 11.57
CA VAL A 82 -13.34 -12.46 11.63
C VAL A 82 -14.53 -11.59 11.22
N ARG A 83 -14.44 -10.27 11.42
CA ARG A 83 -15.51 -9.32 11.05
C ARG A 83 -15.71 -9.17 9.54
N SER A 84 -14.68 -9.39 8.77
CA SER A 84 -14.70 -9.26 7.31
C SER A 84 -14.50 -10.59 6.61
N ALA A 85 -14.24 -11.67 7.34
CA ALA A 85 -14.17 -13.01 6.80
C ALA A 85 -15.53 -13.40 6.17
N GLY A 86 -15.49 -14.12 5.06
CA GLY A 86 -16.67 -14.49 4.27
C GLY A 86 -17.11 -13.42 3.27
N SER A 87 -16.58 -12.17 3.33
CA SER A 87 -16.82 -11.20 2.26
C SER A 87 -16.11 -11.61 0.97
N VAL A 88 -16.63 -11.14 -0.16
CA VAL A 88 -16.09 -11.46 -1.47
C VAL A 88 -15.42 -10.22 -2.06
N VAL A 89 -14.27 -10.40 -2.66
CA VAL A 89 -13.54 -9.38 -3.41
C VAL A 89 -13.30 -9.90 -4.83
N THR A 90 -13.77 -9.16 -5.82
CA THR A 90 -13.51 -9.51 -7.23
C THR A 90 -12.12 -9.03 -7.63
N TRP A 91 -11.29 -9.92 -8.15
CA TRP A 91 -9.96 -9.62 -8.67
C TRP A 91 -9.72 -10.36 -9.99
N ARG A 92 -9.30 -9.64 -11.03
CA ARG A 92 -9.15 -10.17 -12.42
C ARG A 92 -10.39 -10.95 -12.90
N GLY A 93 -11.59 -10.48 -12.55
CA GLY A 93 -12.84 -11.11 -12.91
C GLY A 93 -13.18 -12.38 -12.13
N GLN A 94 -12.41 -12.74 -11.12
CA GLN A 94 -12.66 -13.88 -10.23
C GLN A 94 -13.08 -13.41 -8.84
N ASP A 95 -14.09 -14.02 -8.29
CA ASP A 95 -14.56 -13.72 -6.94
C ASP A 95 -13.75 -14.55 -5.93
N ILE A 96 -13.05 -13.84 -5.04
CA ILE A 96 -12.20 -14.43 -4.01
C ILE A 96 -12.85 -14.18 -2.64
N THR A 97 -13.13 -15.25 -1.91
CA THR A 97 -13.65 -15.18 -0.55
C THR A 97 -12.53 -14.79 0.42
N VAL A 98 -12.77 -13.81 1.27
CA VAL A 98 -11.83 -13.37 2.30
C VAL A 98 -11.83 -14.35 3.46
N GLU A 99 -10.66 -14.85 3.82
CA GLU A 99 -10.45 -15.82 4.89
C GLU A 99 -10.22 -15.14 6.25
N ASP A 100 -10.60 -15.82 7.34
CA ASP A 100 -10.25 -15.42 8.69
C ASP A 100 -8.78 -15.76 8.96
N VAL A 101 -7.93 -14.75 9.10
CA VAL A 101 -6.48 -14.93 9.32
C VAL A 101 -6.15 -15.75 10.57
N ALA A 102 -7.06 -15.76 11.56
CA ALA A 102 -6.84 -16.49 12.81
C ALA A 102 -7.03 -18.01 12.67
N LYS A 103 -7.78 -18.47 11.66
CA LYS A 103 -8.20 -19.87 11.49
C LYS A 103 -7.68 -20.53 10.23
N ALA A 104 -7.21 -19.72 9.27
CA ALA A 104 -6.82 -20.22 7.97
C ALA A 104 -5.55 -21.07 8.02
N ASP A 105 -5.49 -22.06 7.14
CA ASP A 105 -4.24 -22.73 6.82
C ASP A 105 -3.35 -21.80 5.99
N LEU A 106 -2.12 -21.58 6.43
CA LEU A 106 -1.17 -20.67 5.80
C LEU A 106 -0.19 -21.37 4.86
N SER A 107 -0.34 -22.66 4.65
CA SER A 107 0.53 -23.45 3.77
C SER A 107 0.43 -23.01 2.30
N GLY A 108 1.51 -23.18 1.54
CA GLY A 108 1.55 -22.93 0.11
C GLY A 108 1.54 -21.46 -0.31
N ILE A 109 1.76 -20.53 0.62
CA ILE A 109 1.92 -19.11 0.33
C ILE A 109 3.40 -18.82 0.16
N ASP A 110 3.77 -18.18 -0.95
CA ASP A 110 5.16 -17.80 -1.22
C ASP A 110 5.44 -16.39 -0.70
N VAL A 111 4.50 -15.45 -0.91
CA VAL A 111 4.64 -14.05 -0.49
C VAL A 111 3.36 -13.58 0.21
N ALA A 112 3.50 -12.96 1.38
CA ALA A 112 2.41 -12.36 2.12
C ALA A 112 2.61 -10.85 2.29
N ILE A 113 1.68 -10.06 1.76
CA ILE A 113 1.68 -8.60 1.87
C ILE A 113 0.76 -8.19 3.01
N PHE A 114 1.31 -7.53 4.03
CA PHE A 114 0.59 -7.16 5.24
C PHE A 114 0.19 -5.69 5.24
N SER A 115 -1.10 -5.43 5.44
CA SER A 115 -1.68 -4.10 5.66
C SER A 115 -2.82 -4.14 6.68
N ALA A 116 -2.63 -4.85 7.78
CA ALA A 116 -3.64 -5.08 8.82
C ALA A 116 -3.35 -4.32 10.13
N GLY A 117 -2.36 -3.43 10.13
CA GLY A 117 -1.90 -2.69 11.29
C GLY A 117 -0.89 -3.47 12.14
N ALA A 118 -0.19 -2.75 13.05
CA ALA A 118 0.95 -3.29 13.78
C ALA A 118 0.61 -4.46 14.71
N THR A 119 -0.55 -4.43 15.37
CA THR A 119 -0.97 -5.50 16.27
C THR A 119 -1.17 -6.82 15.54
N ALA A 120 -1.93 -6.79 14.45
CA ALA A 120 -2.16 -7.99 13.63
C ALA A 120 -0.85 -8.48 12.98
N SER A 121 0.02 -7.55 12.55
CA SER A 121 1.30 -7.94 11.98
C SER A 121 2.20 -8.66 13.00
N ARG A 122 2.32 -8.15 14.24
CA ARG A 122 3.09 -8.83 15.28
C ARG A 122 2.55 -10.23 15.59
N GLU A 123 1.26 -10.41 15.51
CA GLU A 123 0.61 -11.70 15.81
C GLU A 123 0.75 -12.71 14.66
N TYR A 124 0.52 -12.26 13.41
CA TYR A 124 0.37 -13.18 12.28
C TYR A 124 1.60 -13.25 11.37
N ALA A 125 2.38 -12.18 11.19
CA ALA A 125 3.53 -12.22 10.29
C ALA A 125 4.53 -13.35 10.63
N PRO A 126 4.85 -13.62 11.93
CA PRO A 126 5.69 -14.76 12.27
C PRO A 126 5.09 -16.11 11.90
N LYS A 127 3.75 -16.26 11.93
CA LYS A 127 3.06 -17.50 11.55
C LYS A 127 3.17 -17.75 10.04
N PHE A 128 3.01 -16.70 9.21
CA PHE A 128 3.24 -16.78 7.76
C PHE A 128 4.70 -17.11 7.44
N ALA A 129 5.63 -16.46 8.12
CA ALA A 129 7.06 -16.75 7.95
C ALA A 129 7.42 -18.19 8.34
N ALA A 130 6.86 -18.71 9.43
CA ALA A 130 7.03 -20.09 9.86
C ALA A 130 6.41 -21.11 8.88
N ALA A 131 5.33 -20.73 8.18
CA ALA A 131 4.72 -21.52 7.12
C ALA A 131 5.51 -21.47 5.78
N GLY A 132 6.62 -20.71 5.73
CA GLY A 132 7.51 -20.64 4.58
C GLY A 132 7.39 -19.38 3.74
N ALA A 133 6.37 -18.55 3.96
CA ALA A 133 6.15 -17.32 3.21
C ALA A 133 7.19 -16.23 3.52
N VAL A 134 7.52 -15.42 2.53
CA VAL A 134 8.19 -14.13 2.74
C VAL A 134 7.12 -13.06 3.00
N VAL A 135 7.22 -12.41 4.15
CA VAL A 135 6.28 -11.37 4.56
C VAL A 135 6.84 -10.00 4.22
N VAL A 136 6.07 -9.20 3.48
CA VAL A 136 6.32 -7.77 3.26
C VAL A 136 5.31 -6.99 4.08
N ASP A 137 5.76 -6.36 5.17
CA ASP A 137 4.88 -5.69 6.11
C ASP A 137 4.85 -4.18 5.95
N ASN A 138 3.68 -3.64 5.62
CA ASN A 138 3.45 -2.20 5.48
C ASN A 138 3.09 -1.50 6.80
N SER A 139 3.00 -2.22 7.91
CA SER A 139 2.73 -1.63 9.21
C SER A 139 3.99 -1.05 9.87
N SER A 140 3.83 -0.42 11.02
CA SER A 140 4.98 0.04 11.82
C SER A 140 5.56 -1.05 12.74
N ALA A 141 5.07 -2.29 12.68
CA ALA A 141 5.39 -3.32 13.65
C ALA A 141 6.89 -3.62 13.76
N TRP A 142 7.56 -3.68 12.61
CA TRP A 142 8.94 -4.18 12.50
C TRP A 142 9.97 -3.11 12.15
N ARG A 143 9.54 -1.86 11.91
CA ARG A 143 10.43 -0.79 11.45
C ARG A 143 11.57 -0.47 12.41
N MET A 144 11.34 -0.65 13.71
CA MET A 144 12.33 -0.40 14.77
C MET A 144 12.98 -1.67 15.30
N ASP A 145 12.64 -2.84 14.74
CA ASP A 145 13.27 -4.10 15.10
C ASP A 145 14.61 -4.25 14.37
N PRO A 146 15.75 -4.25 15.07
CA PRO A 146 17.07 -4.34 14.43
C PRO A 146 17.32 -5.67 13.73
N THR A 147 16.52 -6.70 14.03
CA THR A 147 16.63 -8.02 13.40
C THR A 147 15.86 -8.10 12.09
N LYS A 148 15.05 -7.08 11.75
CA LYS A 148 14.27 -7.03 10.51
C LYS A 148 14.82 -5.97 9.57
N LYS A 149 14.84 -6.27 8.29
CA LYS A 149 15.32 -5.33 7.29
C LYS A 149 14.23 -4.33 6.94
N LEU A 150 14.56 -3.04 7.03
CA LEU A 150 13.73 -1.93 6.57
C LEU A 150 14.18 -1.57 5.15
N VAL A 151 13.34 -1.84 4.15
CA VAL A 151 13.78 -1.84 2.74
C VAL A 151 12.94 -0.93 1.88
N ILE A 152 13.64 -0.15 1.06
CA ILE A 152 13.12 0.50 -0.15
C ILE A 152 13.95 -0.06 -1.30
N PRO A 153 13.36 -0.85 -2.23
CA PRO A 153 14.12 -1.60 -3.23
C PRO A 153 15.07 -0.74 -4.06
N GLU A 154 14.67 0.47 -4.41
CA GLU A 154 15.47 1.42 -5.21
C GLU A 154 16.70 1.96 -4.47
N ILE A 155 16.81 1.72 -3.16
CA ILE A 155 17.85 2.31 -2.31
C ILE A 155 18.75 1.27 -1.68
N ASN A 156 18.17 0.19 -1.16
CA ASN A 156 18.90 -0.78 -0.34
C ASN A 156 18.38 -2.22 -0.48
N ALA A 157 17.95 -2.64 -1.68
CA ALA A 157 17.53 -4.03 -1.90
C ALA A 157 18.66 -5.05 -1.63
N ASP A 158 19.90 -4.61 -1.77
CA ASP A 158 21.12 -5.39 -1.54
C ASP A 158 21.33 -5.86 -0.10
N VAL A 159 20.63 -5.28 0.86
CA VAL A 159 20.68 -5.72 2.28
C VAL A 159 19.88 -7.00 2.54
N LEU A 160 19.01 -7.41 1.58
CA LEU A 160 18.19 -8.61 1.73
C LEU A 160 18.97 -9.89 1.46
N THR A 161 18.68 -10.90 2.27
CA THR A 161 19.20 -12.25 2.14
C THR A 161 18.07 -13.27 2.06
N ALA A 162 18.35 -14.51 1.74
CA ALA A 162 17.35 -15.58 1.66
C ALA A 162 16.72 -15.93 3.02
N GLU A 163 17.41 -15.59 4.11
CA GLU A 163 16.96 -15.82 5.49
C GLU A 163 15.94 -14.77 5.96
N ASP A 164 15.85 -13.63 5.27
CA ASP A 164 14.94 -12.53 5.66
C ASP A 164 13.49 -12.90 5.30
N LYS A 165 12.76 -13.44 6.28
CA LYS A 165 11.37 -13.87 6.11
C LYS A 165 10.34 -12.80 6.45
N ILE A 166 10.73 -11.75 7.18
CA ILE A 166 9.88 -10.59 7.46
C ILE A 166 10.64 -9.34 7.08
N ILE A 167 10.13 -8.63 6.10
CA ILE A 167 10.69 -7.42 5.52
C ILE A 167 9.78 -6.25 5.88
N ALA A 168 10.34 -5.25 6.56
CA ALA A 168 9.60 -4.06 6.92
C ALA A 168 9.59 -3.04 5.78
N ASN A 169 8.40 -2.52 5.46
CA ASN A 169 8.22 -1.43 4.52
C ASN A 169 8.18 -0.09 5.28
N PRO A 170 8.94 0.94 4.89
CA PRO A 170 8.95 2.23 5.57
C PRO A 170 7.61 2.97 5.53
N ASN A 171 7.56 4.11 6.18
CA ASN A 171 6.40 5.00 6.12
C ASN A 171 6.22 5.54 4.69
N CYS A 172 4.96 5.68 4.26
CA CYS A 172 4.61 6.10 2.90
C CYS A 172 5.26 7.43 2.48
N SER A 173 5.23 8.45 3.34
CA SER A 173 5.87 9.75 3.07
C SER A 173 7.40 9.63 2.98
N THR A 174 8.00 8.76 3.79
CA THR A 174 9.44 8.47 3.75
C THR A 174 9.83 7.81 2.43
N ILE A 175 9.06 6.82 1.95
CA ILE A 175 9.35 6.13 0.69
C ILE A 175 9.32 7.12 -0.47
N GLN A 176 8.25 7.91 -0.60
CA GLN A 176 8.11 8.89 -1.68
C GLN A 176 9.28 9.89 -1.70
N MET A 177 9.65 10.43 -0.54
CA MET A 177 10.78 11.34 -0.40
C MET A 177 12.10 10.68 -0.79
N LEU A 178 12.37 9.49 -0.27
CA LEU A 178 13.65 8.83 -0.48
C LEU A 178 13.84 8.33 -1.92
N VAL A 179 12.79 7.86 -2.58
CA VAL A 179 12.84 7.49 -4.00
C VAL A 179 13.16 8.71 -4.86
N ALA A 180 12.55 9.88 -4.56
CA ALA A 180 12.86 11.12 -5.27
C ALA A 180 14.29 11.61 -5.01
N LEU A 181 14.82 11.40 -3.80
CA LEU A 181 16.17 11.84 -3.43
C LEU A 181 17.28 10.84 -3.81
N ALA A 182 16.95 9.60 -4.08
CA ALA A 182 17.93 8.55 -4.37
C ALA A 182 18.91 8.92 -5.50
N PRO A 183 18.48 9.49 -6.65
CA PRO A 183 19.38 9.93 -7.71
C PRO A 183 20.38 11.02 -7.28
N LEU A 184 20.03 11.81 -6.26
CA LEU A 184 20.84 12.91 -5.74
C LEU A 184 21.90 12.43 -4.73
N ARG A 185 21.83 11.18 -4.25
CA ARG A 185 22.76 10.62 -3.27
C ARG A 185 24.22 10.76 -3.70
N LYS A 186 24.50 10.62 -5.00
CA LYS A 186 25.84 10.77 -5.58
C LYS A 186 26.48 12.14 -5.37
N PHE A 187 25.70 13.17 -5.08
CA PHE A 187 26.19 14.53 -4.81
C PHE A 187 26.48 14.80 -3.33
N GLY A 188 26.25 13.82 -2.45
CA GLY A 188 26.51 13.95 -1.02
C GLY A 188 25.50 14.83 -0.31
N ILE A 189 24.29 14.31 -0.08
CA ILE A 189 23.24 15.01 0.67
C ILE A 189 23.70 15.21 2.12
N LYS A 190 23.85 16.47 2.56
CA LYS A 190 24.27 16.81 3.92
C LYS A 190 23.10 17.02 4.88
N ARG A 191 21.97 17.51 4.38
CA ARG A 191 20.81 17.85 5.20
C ARG A 191 19.53 17.78 4.38
N ILE A 192 18.46 17.25 4.99
CA ILE A 192 17.10 17.26 4.45
C ILE A 192 16.23 18.04 5.43
N VAL A 193 15.48 19.03 4.93
CA VAL A 193 14.43 19.74 5.66
C VAL A 193 13.13 19.47 4.90
N VAL A 194 12.12 18.91 5.58
CA VAL A 194 10.89 18.49 4.94
C VAL A 194 9.68 18.92 5.74
N SER A 195 8.64 19.37 5.05
CA SER A 195 7.29 19.55 5.57
C SER A 195 6.35 18.68 4.76
N THR A 196 5.41 18.00 5.44
CA THR A 196 4.50 17.06 4.77
C THR A 196 3.05 17.47 4.95
N TYR A 197 2.28 17.31 3.89
CA TYR A 197 0.81 17.35 3.89
C TYR A 197 0.32 15.95 3.61
N GLN A 198 -0.39 15.34 4.56
CA GLN A 198 -0.78 13.93 4.47
C GLN A 198 -2.30 13.78 4.52
N SER A 199 -2.82 12.89 3.68
CA SER A 199 -4.22 12.51 3.72
C SER A 199 -4.56 11.79 5.02
N ILE A 200 -5.71 12.10 5.61
CA ILE A 200 -6.24 11.42 6.79
C ILE A 200 -6.52 9.93 6.53
N THR A 201 -6.74 9.55 5.27
CA THR A 201 -6.99 8.15 4.86
C THR A 201 -5.84 7.22 5.23
N GLY A 202 -4.60 7.72 5.30
CA GLY A 202 -3.44 6.95 5.74
C GLY A 202 -3.52 6.45 7.19
N THR A 203 -4.38 7.06 8.02
CA THR A 203 -4.63 6.64 9.41
C THR A 203 -5.76 5.60 9.48
N GLY A 204 -6.51 5.39 8.39
CA GLY A 204 -7.55 4.39 8.26
C GLY A 204 -8.98 4.94 8.43
N VAL A 205 -9.96 4.05 8.26
CA VAL A 205 -11.40 4.39 8.22
C VAL A 205 -11.90 5.14 9.46
N LYS A 206 -11.34 4.85 10.64
CA LYS A 206 -11.75 5.53 11.88
C LYS A 206 -11.41 7.02 11.84
N ALA A 207 -10.27 7.40 11.30
CA ALA A 207 -9.84 8.79 11.19
C ALA A 207 -10.69 9.54 10.16
N VAL A 208 -11.04 8.90 9.04
CA VAL A 208 -11.96 9.46 8.05
C VAL A 208 -13.31 9.79 8.68
N LYS A 209 -13.91 8.82 9.41
CA LYS A 209 -15.16 9.04 10.13
C LYS A 209 -15.08 10.15 11.18
N GLN A 210 -13.96 10.26 11.87
CA GLN A 210 -13.73 11.34 12.84
C GLN A 210 -13.70 12.70 12.14
N LEU A 211 -13.04 12.81 11.00
CA LEU A 211 -13.03 14.04 10.20
C LEU A 211 -14.43 14.40 9.72
N GLU A 212 -15.18 13.44 9.16
CA GLU A 212 -16.56 13.64 8.73
C GLU A 212 -17.42 14.18 9.88
N ASN A 213 -17.32 13.57 11.07
CA ASN A 213 -18.04 14.03 12.26
C ASN A 213 -17.62 15.44 12.70
N CYS A 214 -16.36 15.84 12.52
CA CYS A 214 -15.89 17.19 12.86
C CYS A 214 -16.33 18.26 11.85
N LEU A 215 -16.68 17.88 10.62
CA LEU A 215 -17.14 18.81 9.58
C LEU A 215 -18.64 19.08 9.61
N ILE A 216 -19.39 18.33 10.40
CA ILE A 216 -20.86 18.44 10.51
C ILE A 216 -21.27 19.48 11.59
N TYR A 217 -20.32 20.06 12.32
CA TYR A 217 -20.50 21.13 13.30
C TYR A 217 -19.85 22.42 12.74
#